data_7e21a19c6ac1ad9cb68f9709c833bcbf
#
_entry.id   7e21a19c6ac1ad9cb68f9709c833bcbf
#
_cell.length_a   1.000
_cell.length_b   1.000
_cell.length_c   1.000
_cell.angle_alpha   90.00
_cell.angle_beta   90.00
_cell.angle_gamma   90.00
#
_symmetry.space_group_name_H-M   'P 1'
#
loop_
_entity.id
_entity.type
_entity.pdbx_description
1 polymer ?
#
loop_
_entity_poly.entity_id
_entity_poly.type
_entity_poly.pdbx_seq_one_letter_code
_entity_poly.pdbx_strand_id
1 'polypeptide(L)'
;MFCCVALSASAVELDSLGRDPNYVKSILKRSEKIVDNLGITAPAVKQNVLYILANRYFKLNDIYEVRDQKVKYAKAVLTGASKQAAIEAAELEKDATLYRCHFEFPASLSLYINDKQIDAIKDGMTYNSLQVQYESLVDMVPSLTEEEKKQIYAWYKEAR
;
A
#
# COMPACT_ATOMS: atom_id res chain seq x y z
N MET A 1 -43.27 1.68 -5.18
CA MET A 1 -42.54 0.46 -5.57
C MET A 1 -41.07 0.85 -5.76
N PHE A 2 -40.27 0.78 -4.68
CA PHE A 2 -38.87 1.10 -4.70
C PHE A 2 -38.10 -0.12 -5.23
N CYS A 3 -37.53 0.02 -6.43
CA CYS A 3 -36.66 -1.00 -7.00
C CYS A 3 -35.29 -0.86 -6.31
N CYS A 4 -35.00 -1.71 -5.32
CA CYS A 4 -33.66 -1.89 -4.79
C CYS A 4 -32.81 -2.52 -5.87
N VAL A 5 -32.06 -1.72 -6.62
CA VAL A 5 -30.96 -2.22 -7.43
C VAL A 5 -29.86 -2.62 -6.45
N ALA A 6 -29.80 -3.90 -6.12
CA ALA A 6 -28.63 -4.46 -5.44
C ALA A 6 -27.47 -4.37 -6.43
N LEU A 7 -26.57 -3.38 -6.24
CA LEU A 7 -25.26 -3.41 -6.88
C LEU A 7 -24.55 -4.66 -6.34
N SER A 8 -24.54 -5.71 -7.16
CA SER A 8 -23.68 -6.88 -6.92
C SER A 8 -22.25 -6.40 -7.15
N ALA A 9 -21.56 -6.01 -6.09
CA ALA A 9 -20.11 -5.81 -6.17
C ALA A 9 -19.51 -7.15 -6.63
N SER A 10 -18.88 -7.16 -7.81
CA SER A 10 -18.24 -8.36 -8.33
C SER A 10 -17.19 -8.84 -7.32
N ALA A 11 -17.07 -10.17 -7.17
CA ALA A 11 -16.06 -10.76 -6.31
C ALA A 11 -14.67 -10.36 -6.80
N VAL A 12 -13.84 -9.92 -5.87
CA VAL A 12 -12.42 -9.63 -6.14
C VAL A 12 -11.66 -10.96 -6.25
N GLU A 13 -10.88 -11.13 -7.29
CA GLU A 13 -10.05 -12.32 -7.48
C GLU A 13 -8.66 -12.11 -6.85
N LEU A 14 -8.10 -13.17 -6.31
CA LEU A 14 -6.73 -13.17 -5.78
C LEU A 14 -5.73 -13.36 -6.94
N ASP A 15 -4.82 -12.42 -7.12
CA ASP A 15 -3.74 -12.48 -8.12
C ASP A 15 -2.60 -13.43 -7.67
N SER A 16 -2.91 -14.72 -7.59
CA SER A 16 -1.98 -15.76 -7.13
C SER A 16 -1.35 -16.57 -8.26
N LEU A 17 -1.78 -16.38 -9.50
CA LEU A 17 -1.31 -17.17 -10.64
C LEU A 17 0.20 -16.94 -10.90
N GLY A 18 0.97 -18.02 -10.97
CA GLY A 18 2.42 -17.97 -11.22
C GLY A 18 3.27 -17.56 -10.02
N ARG A 19 2.68 -17.31 -8.85
CA ARG A 19 3.40 -16.96 -7.62
C ARG A 19 3.74 -18.20 -6.79
N ASP A 20 4.81 -18.10 -6.00
CA ASP A 20 5.15 -19.14 -5.03
C ASP A 20 4.03 -19.33 -3.99
N PRO A 21 3.51 -20.57 -3.79
CA PRO A 21 2.40 -20.83 -2.89
C PRO A 21 2.68 -20.45 -1.42
N ASN A 22 3.92 -20.56 -0.96
CA ASN A 22 4.30 -20.19 0.41
C ASN A 22 4.32 -18.67 0.57
N TYR A 23 4.76 -17.95 -0.47
CA TYR A 23 4.69 -16.50 -0.51
C TYR A 23 3.23 -16.02 -0.46
N VAL A 24 2.35 -16.58 -1.31
CA VAL A 24 0.91 -16.26 -1.32
C VAL A 24 0.31 -16.50 0.06
N LYS A 25 0.57 -17.66 0.68
CA LYS A 25 0.09 -17.99 2.02
C LYS A 25 0.57 -16.99 3.08
N SER A 26 1.82 -16.56 3.00
CA SER A 26 2.40 -15.59 3.93
C SER A 26 1.74 -14.22 3.82
N ILE A 27 1.49 -13.75 2.59
CA ILE A 27 0.81 -12.48 2.32
C ILE A 27 -0.65 -12.55 2.78
N LEU A 28 -1.38 -13.63 2.51
CA LEU A 28 -2.75 -13.81 3.00
C LEU A 28 -2.79 -13.75 4.52
N LYS A 29 -1.94 -14.49 5.22
CA LYS A 29 -1.87 -14.48 6.69
C LYS A 29 -1.56 -13.09 7.26
N ARG A 30 -0.69 -12.32 6.60
CA ARG A 30 -0.40 -10.92 6.98
C ARG A 30 -1.61 -10.04 6.78
N SER A 31 -2.28 -10.17 5.63
CA SER A 31 -3.48 -9.41 5.29
C SER A 31 -4.65 -9.73 6.21
N GLU A 32 -4.87 -11.00 6.54
CA GLU A 32 -5.88 -11.46 7.50
C GLU A 32 -5.74 -10.77 8.86
N LYS A 33 -4.53 -10.69 9.41
CA LYS A 33 -4.28 -10.02 10.70
C LYS A 33 -4.70 -8.55 10.70
N ILE A 34 -4.60 -7.86 9.56
CA ILE A 34 -5.03 -6.46 9.43
C ILE A 34 -6.55 -6.41 9.31
N VAL A 35 -7.12 -7.21 8.43
CA VAL A 35 -8.55 -7.20 8.11
C VAL A 35 -9.41 -7.66 9.30
N ASP A 36 -8.92 -8.60 10.11
CA ASP A 36 -9.62 -9.11 11.31
C ASP A 36 -9.89 -8.01 12.34
N ASN A 37 -9.06 -6.98 12.38
CA ASN A 37 -9.20 -5.85 13.30
C ASN A 37 -10.15 -4.74 12.81
N LEU A 38 -10.73 -4.86 11.59
CA LEU A 38 -11.58 -3.82 11.00
C LEU A 38 -13.06 -3.89 11.40
N GLY A 39 -13.47 -4.94 12.13
CA GLY A 39 -14.87 -5.13 12.53
C GLY A 39 -15.83 -5.41 11.38
N ILE A 40 -15.35 -5.94 10.25
CA ILE A 40 -16.19 -6.27 9.10
C ILE A 40 -16.96 -7.57 9.41
N THR A 41 -18.30 -7.47 9.46
CA THR A 41 -19.17 -8.59 9.80
C THR A 41 -19.65 -9.38 8.57
N ALA A 42 -19.74 -8.75 7.39
CA ALA A 42 -20.19 -9.39 6.16
C ALA A 42 -19.06 -10.23 5.52
N PRO A 43 -19.18 -11.57 5.41
CA PRO A 43 -18.08 -12.43 4.93
C PRO A 43 -17.61 -12.08 3.52
N ALA A 44 -18.52 -11.75 2.60
CA ALA A 44 -18.17 -11.39 1.24
C ALA A 44 -17.36 -10.08 1.16
N VAL A 45 -17.74 -9.08 1.97
CA VAL A 45 -17.00 -7.81 2.07
C VAL A 45 -15.60 -8.06 2.66
N LYS A 46 -15.52 -8.84 3.74
CA LYS A 46 -14.24 -9.21 4.37
C LYS A 46 -13.30 -9.90 3.38
N GLN A 47 -13.82 -10.83 2.59
CA GLN A 47 -13.06 -11.55 1.56
C GLN A 47 -12.54 -10.60 0.47
N ASN A 48 -13.39 -9.70 -0.03
CA ASN A 48 -12.99 -8.73 -1.06
C ASN A 48 -11.89 -7.79 -0.53
N VAL A 49 -12.04 -7.26 0.68
CA VAL A 49 -11.04 -6.41 1.34
C VAL A 49 -9.71 -7.17 1.54
N LEU A 50 -9.78 -8.42 1.97
CA LEU A 50 -8.61 -9.30 2.11
C LEU A 50 -7.86 -9.45 0.79
N TYR A 51 -8.57 -9.73 -0.30
CA TYR A 51 -7.94 -9.93 -1.61
C TYR A 51 -7.41 -8.63 -2.21
N ILE A 52 -8.11 -7.50 -2.04
CA ILE A 52 -7.58 -6.19 -2.43
C ILE A 52 -6.25 -5.91 -1.72
N LEU A 53 -6.19 -6.17 -0.42
CA LEU A 53 -4.97 -5.94 0.37
C LEU A 53 -3.84 -6.90 -0.03
N ALA A 54 -4.13 -8.18 -0.22
CA ALA A 54 -3.14 -9.17 -0.68
C ALA A 54 -2.60 -8.82 -2.07
N ASN A 55 -3.47 -8.47 -3.01
CA ASN A 55 -3.09 -8.05 -4.37
C ASN A 55 -2.25 -6.77 -4.34
N ARG A 56 -2.51 -5.84 -3.41
CA ARG A 56 -1.66 -4.67 -3.20
C ARG A 56 -0.24 -5.06 -2.80
N TYR A 57 -0.07 -6.00 -1.88
CA TYR A 57 1.26 -6.50 -1.52
C TYR A 57 1.97 -7.17 -2.71
N PHE A 58 1.26 -7.97 -3.50
CA PHE A 58 1.82 -8.57 -4.72
C PHE A 58 2.28 -7.52 -5.72
N LYS A 59 1.43 -6.53 -6.01
CA LYS A 59 1.75 -5.43 -6.92
C LYS A 59 2.98 -4.62 -6.46
N LEU A 60 3.08 -4.33 -5.18
CA LEU A 60 4.26 -3.65 -4.63
C LEU A 60 5.52 -4.50 -4.80
N ASN A 61 5.46 -5.79 -4.48
CA ASN A 61 6.60 -6.70 -4.67
C ASN A 61 7.06 -6.73 -6.14
N ASP A 62 6.13 -6.86 -7.08
CA ASP A 62 6.44 -6.93 -8.51
C ASP A 62 7.15 -5.64 -9.00
N ILE A 63 6.71 -4.46 -8.51
CA ILE A 63 7.35 -3.18 -8.83
C ILE A 63 8.79 -3.14 -8.32
N TYR A 64 9.02 -3.60 -7.08
CA TYR A 64 10.37 -3.64 -6.50
C TYR A 64 11.25 -4.69 -7.18
N GLU A 65 10.72 -5.86 -7.52
CA GLU A 65 11.48 -6.89 -8.26
C GLU A 65 11.95 -6.40 -9.63
N VAL A 66 11.09 -5.71 -10.38
CA VAL A 66 11.49 -5.12 -11.67
C VAL A 66 12.63 -4.12 -11.49
N ARG A 67 12.54 -3.24 -10.49
CA ARG A 67 13.62 -2.31 -10.16
C ARG A 67 14.91 -3.05 -9.80
N ASP A 68 14.82 -4.05 -8.93
CA ASP A 68 15.98 -4.79 -8.44
C ASP A 68 16.69 -5.54 -9.56
N GLN A 69 15.94 -6.14 -10.50
CA GLN A 69 16.51 -6.79 -11.69
C GLN A 69 17.28 -5.79 -12.57
N LYS A 70 16.72 -4.59 -12.82
CA LYS A 70 17.38 -3.52 -13.58
C LYS A 70 18.65 -3.03 -12.90
N VAL A 71 18.59 -2.80 -11.59
CA VAL A 71 19.75 -2.39 -10.78
C VAL A 71 20.83 -3.48 -10.77
N LYS A 72 20.46 -4.73 -10.62
CA LYS A 72 21.37 -5.88 -10.68
C LYS A 72 22.08 -5.97 -12.04
N TYR A 73 21.33 -5.82 -13.12
CA TYR A 73 21.89 -5.78 -14.47
C TYR A 73 22.87 -4.62 -14.63
N ALA A 74 22.48 -3.40 -14.25
CA ALA A 74 23.34 -2.22 -14.35
C ALA A 74 24.65 -2.40 -13.56
N LYS A 75 24.59 -2.98 -12.37
CA LYS A 75 25.78 -3.27 -11.55
C LYS A 75 26.69 -4.34 -12.15
N ALA A 76 26.13 -5.30 -12.88
CA ALA A 76 26.89 -6.42 -13.46
C ALA A 76 27.57 -6.06 -14.81
N VAL A 77 26.93 -5.19 -15.62
CA VAL A 77 27.30 -5.00 -17.02
C VAL A 77 27.86 -3.60 -17.30
N LEU A 78 27.43 -2.59 -16.54
CA LEU A 78 27.78 -1.18 -16.80
C LEU A 78 28.82 -0.66 -15.81
N THR A 79 29.56 0.38 -16.23
CA THR A 79 30.59 1.05 -15.42
C THR A 79 30.45 2.57 -15.48
N GLY A 80 31.04 3.30 -14.51
CA GLY A 80 31.09 4.74 -14.50
C GLY A 80 29.72 5.42 -14.58
N ALA A 81 29.64 6.48 -15.36
CA ALA A 81 28.43 7.30 -15.50
C ALA A 81 27.22 6.51 -16.06
N SER A 82 27.46 5.58 -16.98
CA SER A 82 26.39 4.75 -17.57
C SER A 82 25.70 3.86 -16.52
N LYS A 83 26.49 3.30 -15.58
CA LYS A 83 25.95 2.52 -14.47
C LYS A 83 25.06 3.38 -13.56
N GLN A 84 25.55 4.55 -13.20
CA GLN A 84 24.81 5.45 -12.31
C GLN A 84 23.50 5.92 -12.97
N ALA A 85 23.54 6.31 -14.24
CA ALA A 85 22.35 6.72 -14.98
C ALA A 85 21.31 5.61 -15.11
N ALA A 86 21.75 4.35 -15.33
CA ALA A 86 20.85 3.21 -15.40
C ALA A 86 20.17 2.88 -14.04
N ILE A 87 20.90 3.03 -12.94
CA ILE A 87 20.35 2.85 -11.59
C ILE A 87 19.33 3.95 -11.29
N GLU A 88 19.66 5.21 -11.55
CA GLU A 88 18.75 6.34 -11.41
C GLU A 88 17.46 6.16 -12.23
N ALA A 89 17.59 5.76 -13.49
CA ALA A 89 16.44 5.49 -14.34
C ALA A 89 15.51 4.40 -13.77
N ALA A 90 16.09 3.32 -13.21
CA ALA A 90 15.34 2.26 -12.57
C ALA A 90 14.58 2.74 -11.31
N GLU A 91 15.21 3.59 -10.49
CA GLU A 91 14.57 4.20 -9.31
C GLU A 91 13.43 5.13 -9.73
N LEU A 92 13.65 6.03 -10.69
CA LEU A 92 12.63 6.95 -11.20
C LEU A 92 11.42 6.20 -11.79
N GLU A 93 11.65 5.13 -12.53
CA GLU A 93 10.58 4.30 -13.09
C GLU A 93 9.75 3.62 -12.00
N LYS A 94 10.41 3.08 -10.97
CA LYS A 94 9.74 2.53 -9.78
C LYS A 94 8.88 3.61 -9.12
N ASP A 95 9.44 4.80 -8.85
CA ASP A 95 8.74 5.89 -8.17
C ASP A 95 7.53 6.37 -8.99
N ALA A 96 7.69 6.55 -10.29
CA ALA A 96 6.59 6.90 -11.20
C ALA A 96 5.48 5.82 -11.21
N THR A 97 5.84 4.55 -11.10
CA THR A 97 4.88 3.44 -11.07
C THR A 97 4.15 3.39 -9.74
N LEU A 98 4.86 3.56 -8.62
CA LEU A 98 4.26 3.65 -7.28
C LEU A 98 3.29 4.82 -7.20
N TYR A 99 3.65 5.99 -7.73
CA TYR A 99 2.79 7.17 -7.76
C TYR A 99 1.50 6.92 -8.55
N ARG A 100 1.58 6.33 -9.74
CA ARG A 100 0.39 5.97 -10.54
C ARG A 100 -0.55 5.02 -9.82
N CYS A 101 -0.01 4.09 -9.02
CA CYS A 101 -0.79 3.10 -8.27
C CYS A 101 -1.26 3.61 -6.89
N HIS A 102 -0.82 4.81 -6.47
CA HIS A 102 -1.10 5.30 -5.12
C HIS A 102 -2.60 5.42 -4.84
N PHE A 103 -3.35 5.99 -5.77
CA PHE A 103 -4.78 6.25 -5.60
C PHE A 103 -5.68 5.04 -5.91
N GLU A 104 -5.20 4.06 -6.66
CA GLU A 104 -5.98 2.86 -7.02
C GLU A 104 -6.37 2.04 -5.79
N PHE A 105 -5.46 1.91 -4.85
CA PHE A 105 -5.66 1.06 -3.68
C PHE A 105 -6.76 1.58 -2.74
N PRO A 106 -6.73 2.82 -2.24
CA PRO A 106 -7.83 3.34 -1.42
C PRO A 106 -9.14 3.43 -2.20
N ALA A 107 -9.12 3.74 -3.49
CA ALA A 107 -10.31 3.75 -4.33
C ALA A 107 -10.96 2.37 -4.43
N SER A 108 -10.18 1.31 -4.58
CA SER A 108 -10.72 -0.06 -4.58
C SER A 108 -11.33 -0.46 -3.24
N LEU A 109 -10.72 -0.04 -2.12
CA LEU A 109 -11.22 -0.31 -0.78
C LEU A 109 -12.51 0.48 -0.47
N SER A 110 -12.66 1.71 -0.97
CA SER A 110 -13.83 2.56 -0.72
C SER A 110 -15.14 2.00 -1.27
N LEU A 111 -15.07 1.02 -2.16
CA LEU A 111 -16.24 0.28 -2.65
C LEU A 111 -16.84 -0.65 -1.57
N TYR A 112 -16.09 -0.98 -0.52
CA TYR A 112 -16.44 -2.01 0.46
C TYR A 112 -16.43 -1.51 1.90
N ILE A 113 -15.58 -0.54 2.23
CA ILE A 113 -15.32 -0.07 3.60
C ILE A 113 -15.20 1.47 3.67
N ASN A 114 -15.32 2.01 4.87
CA ASN A 114 -15.24 3.46 5.10
C ASN A 114 -13.79 3.97 5.27
N ASP A 115 -13.62 5.30 5.27
CA ASP A 115 -12.30 5.95 5.35
C ASP A 115 -11.51 5.57 6.61
N LYS A 116 -12.19 5.42 7.76
CA LYS A 116 -11.50 5.00 9.00
C LYS A 116 -10.91 3.59 8.89
N GLN A 117 -11.62 2.69 8.23
CA GLN A 117 -11.14 1.33 7.99
C GLN A 117 -10.01 1.31 6.94
N ILE A 118 -10.09 2.19 5.93
CA ILE A 118 -8.99 2.36 4.95
C ILE A 118 -7.73 2.89 5.66
N ASP A 119 -7.86 3.88 6.53
CA ASP A 119 -6.76 4.39 7.34
C ASP A 119 -6.15 3.29 8.23
N ALA A 120 -6.99 2.49 8.89
CA ALA A 120 -6.54 1.36 9.71
C ALA A 120 -5.77 0.30 8.89
N ILE A 121 -6.17 0.03 7.64
CA ILE A 121 -5.41 -0.84 6.74
C ILE A 121 -4.03 -0.24 6.44
N LYS A 122 -3.97 1.05 6.09
CA LYS A 122 -2.70 1.73 5.80
C LYS A 122 -1.78 1.71 7.03
N ASP A 123 -2.31 1.95 8.23
CA ASP A 123 -1.56 1.84 9.49
C ASP A 123 -1.03 0.43 9.71
N GLY A 124 -1.87 -0.59 9.52
CA GLY A 124 -1.46 -1.99 9.62
C GLY A 124 -0.38 -2.39 8.60
N MET A 125 -0.44 -1.85 7.38
CA MET A 125 0.58 -2.09 6.35
C MET A 125 1.94 -1.50 6.74
N THR A 126 1.96 -0.37 7.43
CA THR A 126 3.15 0.40 7.80
C THR A 126 3.55 0.22 9.27
N TYR A 127 2.97 -0.74 9.98
CA TYR A 127 3.22 -0.98 11.43
C TYR A 127 3.02 0.27 12.29
N ASN A 128 2.00 1.08 12.00
CA ASN A 128 1.70 2.34 12.65
C ASN A 128 2.85 3.36 12.61
N SER A 129 3.71 3.28 11.60
CA SER A 129 4.90 4.16 11.49
C SER A 129 4.54 5.65 11.42
N LEU A 130 3.36 6.00 10.90
CA LEU A 130 2.89 7.39 10.84
C LEU A 130 2.86 8.02 12.23
N GLN A 131 2.20 7.35 13.19
CA GLN A 131 2.05 7.88 14.53
C GLN A 131 3.41 8.05 15.22
N VAL A 132 4.27 7.02 15.11
CA VAL A 132 5.62 7.04 15.70
C VAL A 132 6.49 8.16 15.13
N GLN A 133 6.48 8.34 13.81
CA GLN A 133 7.25 9.39 13.15
C GLN A 133 6.73 10.79 13.49
N TYR A 134 5.41 10.97 13.52
CA TYR A 134 4.79 12.23 13.89
C TYR A 134 5.10 12.63 15.34
N GLU A 135 4.93 11.72 16.30
CA GLU A 135 5.24 11.97 17.71
C GLU A 135 6.71 12.30 17.89
N SER A 136 7.61 11.53 17.25
CA SER A 136 9.04 11.81 17.28
C SER A 136 9.39 13.19 16.74
N LEU A 137 8.73 13.63 15.67
CA LEU A 137 8.95 14.98 15.11
C LEU A 137 8.48 16.07 16.07
N VAL A 138 7.28 15.92 16.65
CA VAL A 138 6.74 16.88 17.62
C VAL A 138 7.64 17.00 18.86
N ASP A 139 8.19 15.89 19.32
CA ASP A 139 9.12 15.87 20.45
C ASP A 139 10.44 16.57 20.13
N MET A 140 10.95 16.40 18.89
CA MET A 140 12.19 17.05 18.43
C MET A 140 12.03 18.57 18.23
N VAL A 141 10.82 19.06 17.95
CA VAL A 141 10.53 20.47 17.65
C VAL A 141 9.43 21.00 18.55
N PRO A 142 9.72 21.25 19.86
CA PRO A 142 8.69 21.67 20.83
C PRO A 142 8.03 23.03 20.53
N SER A 143 8.64 23.83 19.64
CA SER A 143 8.14 25.16 19.26
C SER A 143 7.03 25.14 18.20
N LEU A 144 6.66 23.97 17.69
CA LEU A 144 5.57 23.84 16.71
C LEU A 144 4.23 24.31 17.31
N THR A 145 3.54 25.19 16.57
CA THR A 145 2.17 25.57 16.87
C THR A 145 1.19 24.42 16.60
N GLU A 146 -0.01 24.49 17.14
CA GLU A 146 -1.05 23.48 16.90
C GLU A 146 -1.49 23.41 15.41
N GLU A 147 -1.44 24.54 14.71
CA GLU A 147 -1.72 24.62 13.27
C GLU A 147 -0.64 23.90 12.46
N GLU A 148 0.63 24.12 12.78
CA GLU A 148 1.76 23.43 12.13
C GLU A 148 1.72 21.94 12.41
N LYS A 149 1.45 21.51 13.64
CA LYS A 149 1.27 20.11 14.00
C LYS A 149 0.16 19.44 13.18
N LYS A 150 -1.00 20.09 13.04
CA LYS A 150 -2.09 19.58 12.21
C LYS A 150 -1.70 19.45 10.74
N GLN A 151 -1.01 20.46 10.20
CA GLN A 151 -0.56 20.45 8.81
C GLN A 151 0.47 19.34 8.56
N ILE A 152 1.43 19.17 9.45
CA ILE A 152 2.44 18.13 9.39
C ILE A 152 1.78 16.75 9.47
N TYR A 153 0.83 16.55 10.37
CA TYR A 153 0.09 15.27 10.46
C TYR A 153 -0.67 14.97 9.17
N ALA A 154 -1.29 15.98 8.55
CA ALA A 154 -1.97 15.83 7.27
C ALA A 154 -1.00 15.40 6.15
N TRP A 155 0.19 15.99 6.08
CA TRP A 155 1.22 15.59 5.11
C TRP A 155 1.73 14.16 5.34
N TYR A 156 1.97 13.75 6.58
CA TYR A 156 2.33 12.35 6.90
C TYR A 156 1.22 11.37 6.48
N LYS A 157 -0.04 11.77 6.69
CA LYS A 157 -1.19 10.96 6.30
C LYS A 157 -1.33 10.81 4.79
N GLU A 158 -1.05 11.88 4.05
CA GLU A 158 -1.08 11.88 2.58
C GLU A 158 0.07 11.04 1.99
N ALA A 159 1.26 11.15 2.56
CA ALA A 159 2.46 10.44 2.09
C ALA A 159 2.45 8.92 2.37
N ARG A 160 1.56 8.45 3.23
CA ARG A 160 1.45 7.06 3.67
C ARG A 160 0.78 6.14 2.64
#